data_e1339e25749322b084ec6e01817cc767
#
_entry.id   e1339e25749322b084ec6e01817cc767
#
_cell.length_a   1.000
_cell.length_b   1.000
_cell.length_c   1.000
_cell.angle_alpha   90.00
_cell.angle_beta   90.00
_cell.angle_gamma   90.00
#
_symmetry.space_group_name_H-M   'P 1'
#
loop_
_entity.id
_entity.type
_entity.pdbx_description
1 polymer ?
#
loop_
_entity_poly.entity_id
_entity_poly.type
_entity_poly.pdbx_seq_one_letter_code
_entity_poly.pdbx_strand_id
1 'polypeptide(L)'
;MFKGNSMDNLQLKHVPVMETGMLIRKPVADVFEAFINPDITTKFWFTKSSGRLEVGKQIQWDWEMYGISIAVTPKAIEPNKRIVIGWPGYGGMTTVEWKFAPQKDGTTFVDLTEAGFAGDGDELVKQVTDSTKGFSLMLAGLKALLEHNVRLNLVADRFPKGL
;
A
#
# COMPACT_ATOMS: atom_id res chain seq x y z
N MET A 1 -3.91 -1.04 43.46
CA MET A 1 -2.63 -0.93 42.74
C MET A 1 -2.51 -2.08 41.77
N PHE A 2 -2.74 -1.84 40.51
CA PHE A 2 -2.58 -2.90 39.49
C PHE A 2 -1.09 -3.07 39.24
N LYS A 3 -0.52 -4.19 39.62
CA LYS A 3 0.81 -4.59 39.19
C LYS A 3 0.68 -5.02 37.73
N GLY A 4 1.18 -4.20 36.81
CA GLY A 4 1.23 -4.48 35.39
C GLY A 4 2.23 -5.58 35.07
N ASN A 5 1.92 -6.81 35.42
CA ASN A 5 2.87 -7.92 35.30
C ASN A 5 2.74 -8.74 34.02
N SER A 6 1.70 -8.55 33.21
CA SER A 6 1.50 -9.42 32.05
C SER A 6 1.90 -8.80 30.72
N MET A 7 2.02 -7.47 30.65
CA MET A 7 2.33 -6.76 29.41
C MET A 7 3.82 -6.82 29.04
N ASP A 8 4.70 -6.83 30.05
CA ASP A 8 6.16 -6.82 29.84
C ASP A 8 6.68 -8.12 29.20
N ASN A 9 5.89 -9.20 29.23
CA ASN A 9 6.25 -10.49 28.66
C ASN A 9 5.45 -10.86 27.39
N LEU A 10 4.68 -9.92 26.84
CA LEU A 10 3.92 -10.17 25.65
C LEU A 10 4.86 -10.23 24.43
N GLN A 11 4.93 -11.40 23.83
CA GLN A 11 5.77 -11.63 22.66
C GLN A 11 4.94 -12.20 21.52
N LEU A 12 5.22 -11.72 20.30
CA LEU A 12 4.63 -12.27 19.10
C LEU A 12 5.32 -13.60 18.75
N LYS A 13 4.53 -14.61 18.41
CA LYS A 13 5.04 -15.92 17.97
C LYS A 13 5.48 -15.90 16.51
N HIS A 14 4.92 -15.00 15.73
CA HIS A 14 5.19 -14.87 14.30
C HIS A 14 5.31 -13.39 13.93
N VAL A 15 6.14 -13.10 12.93
CA VAL A 15 6.16 -11.76 12.33
C VAL A 15 4.84 -11.56 11.57
N PRO A 16 4.08 -10.49 11.89
CA PRO A 16 2.80 -10.29 11.22
C PRO A 16 2.99 -9.87 9.75
N VAL A 17 2.01 -10.25 8.93
CA VAL A 17 1.87 -9.78 7.55
C VAL A 17 0.64 -8.86 7.52
N MET A 18 0.80 -7.69 6.91
CA MET A 18 -0.36 -6.82 6.68
C MET A 18 -1.17 -7.37 5.51
N GLU A 19 -2.47 -7.39 5.65
CA GLU A 19 -3.40 -7.76 4.59
C GLU A 19 -4.58 -6.80 4.60
N THR A 20 -4.93 -6.31 3.41
CA THR A 20 -6.13 -5.49 3.19
C THR A 20 -6.60 -5.69 1.76
N GLY A 21 -7.83 -5.33 1.45
CA GLY A 21 -8.39 -5.51 0.12
C GLY A 21 -9.60 -4.64 -0.13
N MET A 22 -9.99 -4.57 -1.40
CA MET A 22 -11.13 -3.77 -1.83
C MET A 22 -11.71 -4.29 -3.14
N LEU A 23 -13.01 -4.40 -3.21
CA LEU A 23 -13.70 -4.63 -4.47
C LEU A 23 -13.81 -3.30 -5.23
N ILE A 24 -13.30 -3.29 -6.45
CA ILE A 24 -13.39 -2.15 -7.36
C ILE A 24 -14.36 -2.53 -8.50
N ARG A 25 -15.37 -1.71 -8.69
CA ARG A 25 -16.42 -1.95 -9.71
C ARG A 25 -15.96 -1.46 -11.07
N LYS A 26 -14.84 -2.00 -11.53
CA LYS A 26 -14.23 -1.74 -12.83
C LYS A 26 -13.53 -3.01 -13.33
N PRO A 27 -13.35 -3.13 -14.68
CA PRO A 27 -12.60 -4.24 -15.25
C PRO A 27 -11.16 -4.29 -14.76
N VAL A 28 -10.60 -5.50 -14.71
CA VAL A 28 -9.25 -5.74 -14.16
C VAL A 28 -8.18 -4.92 -14.88
N ALA A 29 -8.30 -4.72 -16.19
CA ALA A 29 -7.33 -3.93 -16.94
C ALA A 29 -7.25 -2.46 -16.45
N ASP A 30 -8.39 -1.87 -16.13
CA ASP A 30 -8.45 -0.49 -15.64
C ASP A 30 -7.86 -0.39 -14.22
N VAL A 31 -8.16 -1.36 -13.38
CA VAL A 31 -7.68 -1.39 -11.99
C VAL A 31 -6.16 -1.62 -11.95
N PHE A 32 -5.67 -2.56 -12.74
CA PHE A 32 -4.24 -2.83 -12.87
C PHE A 32 -3.48 -1.61 -13.39
N GLU A 33 -3.96 -0.98 -14.48
CA GLU A 33 -3.32 0.20 -15.06
C GLU A 33 -3.23 1.37 -14.09
N ALA A 34 -4.19 1.50 -13.18
CA ALA A 34 -4.19 2.56 -12.16
C ALA A 34 -2.95 2.49 -11.24
N PHE A 35 -2.36 1.33 -11.04
CA PHE A 35 -1.14 1.15 -10.25
C PHE A 35 0.14 1.21 -11.09
N ILE A 36 0.04 0.96 -12.38
CA ILE A 36 1.19 0.94 -13.30
C ILE A 36 1.47 2.34 -13.87
N ASN A 37 0.41 3.08 -14.18
CA ASN A 37 0.49 4.38 -14.82
C ASN A 37 0.46 5.51 -13.77
N PRO A 38 1.57 6.25 -13.59
CA PRO A 38 1.62 7.32 -12.60
C PRO A 38 0.64 8.46 -12.87
N ASP A 39 0.21 8.68 -14.12
CA ASP A 39 -0.81 9.67 -14.44
C ASP A 39 -2.15 9.39 -13.74
N ILE A 40 -2.38 8.12 -13.39
CA ILE A 40 -3.56 7.70 -12.64
C ILE A 40 -3.23 7.59 -11.15
N THR A 41 -2.15 6.91 -10.80
CA THR A 41 -1.77 6.63 -9.40
C THR A 41 -1.57 7.91 -8.59
N THR A 42 -1.04 8.96 -9.19
CA THR A 42 -0.84 10.26 -8.53
C THR A 42 -2.13 10.96 -8.12
N LYS A 43 -3.26 10.51 -8.61
CA LYS A 43 -4.57 11.06 -8.24
C LYS A 43 -5.15 10.46 -6.97
N PHE A 44 -4.61 9.35 -6.46
CA PHE A 44 -5.15 8.71 -5.27
C PHE A 44 -4.10 8.22 -4.26
N TRP A 45 -2.82 8.29 -4.57
CA TRP A 45 -1.77 7.76 -3.69
C TRP A 45 -0.58 8.71 -3.55
N PHE A 46 0.57 8.38 -4.15
CA PHE A 46 1.72 9.29 -4.19
C PHE A 46 1.45 10.44 -5.18
N THR A 47 2.25 11.51 -5.12
CA THR A 47 1.99 12.72 -5.92
C THR A 47 2.89 12.85 -7.14
N LYS A 48 4.01 12.12 -7.17
CA LYS A 48 4.96 12.17 -8.28
C LYS A 48 5.68 10.82 -8.41
N SER A 49 5.98 10.44 -9.63
CA SER A 49 6.75 9.24 -9.95
C SER A 49 7.78 9.53 -11.04
N SER A 50 8.92 8.84 -10.97
CA SER A 50 9.94 8.91 -12.03
C SER A 50 9.56 8.16 -13.31
N GLY A 51 8.52 7.34 -13.28
CA GLY A 51 8.04 6.61 -14.45
C GLY A 51 7.02 5.53 -14.12
N ARG A 52 6.61 4.80 -15.16
CA ARG A 52 5.75 3.62 -15.01
C ARG A 52 6.50 2.52 -14.25
N LEU A 53 5.76 1.69 -13.51
CA LEU A 53 6.36 0.51 -12.90
C LEU A 53 6.86 -0.45 -13.99
N GLU A 54 8.12 -0.82 -13.88
CA GLU A 54 8.79 -1.72 -14.83
C GLU A 54 9.84 -2.55 -14.09
N VAL A 55 9.81 -3.86 -14.26
CA VAL A 55 10.80 -4.76 -13.67
C VAL A 55 12.20 -4.43 -14.24
N GLY A 56 13.20 -4.36 -13.37
CA GLY A 56 14.57 -4.02 -13.74
C GLY A 56 14.89 -2.53 -13.67
N LYS A 57 13.90 -1.68 -13.40
CA LYS A 57 14.11 -0.24 -13.17
C LYS A 57 13.71 0.15 -11.76
N GLN A 58 14.60 0.86 -11.07
CA GLN A 58 14.24 1.48 -9.81
C GLN A 58 13.40 2.73 -10.10
N ILE A 59 12.26 2.83 -9.43
CA ILE A 59 11.30 3.94 -9.59
C ILE A 59 11.29 4.75 -8.31
N GLN A 60 11.24 6.07 -8.43
CA GLN A 60 11.08 6.95 -7.29
C GLN A 60 9.64 7.42 -7.19
N TRP A 61 9.04 7.26 -6.01
CA TRP A 61 7.73 7.81 -5.67
C TRP A 61 7.88 8.90 -4.63
N ASP A 62 7.19 10.01 -4.85
CA ASP A 62 7.23 11.16 -3.94
C ASP A 62 5.83 11.42 -3.36
N TRP A 63 5.80 11.65 -2.07
CA TRP A 63 4.67 12.25 -1.35
C TRP A 63 5.07 13.67 -1.00
N GLU A 64 4.83 14.59 -1.94
CA GLU A 64 5.32 15.99 -1.84
C GLU A 64 4.73 16.71 -0.63
N MET A 65 3.47 16.40 -0.26
CA MET A 65 2.83 16.96 0.92
C MET A 65 3.54 16.63 2.24
N TYR A 66 4.34 15.55 2.25
CA TYR A 66 5.10 15.10 3.42
C TYR A 66 6.60 15.25 3.25
N GLY A 67 7.05 15.72 2.11
CA GLY A 67 8.48 15.79 1.81
C GLY A 67 9.18 14.43 1.77
N ILE A 68 8.44 13.37 1.40
CA ILE A 68 8.95 12.00 1.39
C ILE A 68 9.20 11.56 -0.05
N SER A 69 10.37 10.96 -0.28
CA SER A 69 10.73 10.28 -1.53
C SER A 69 11.18 8.88 -1.21
N ILE A 70 10.64 7.90 -1.92
CA ILE A 70 10.94 6.48 -1.71
C ILE A 70 11.41 5.85 -3.02
N ALA A 71 12.52 5.11 -2.95
CA ALA A 71 13.00 4.27 -4.04
C ALA A 71 12.25 2.93 -4.02
N VAL A 72 11.55 2.64 -5.10
CA VAL A 72 10.74 1.42 -5.27
C VAL A 72 11.43 0.52 -6.27
N THR A 73 11.55 -0.77 -5.93
CA THR A 73 12.12 -1.78 -6.79
C THR A 73 11.02 -2.75 -7.24
N PRO A 74 10.50 -2.62 -8.46
CA PRO A 74 9.56 -3.60 -9.00
C PRO A 74 10.24 -4.96 -9.15
N LYS A 75 9.64 -6.00 -8.58
CA LYS A 75 10.19 -7.37 -8.56
C LYS A 75 9.45 -8.29 -9.52
N ALA A 76 8.14 -8.11 -9.68
CA ALA A 76 7.31 -8.87 -10.59
C ALA A 76 6.13 -8.03 -11.04
N ILE A 77 5.82 -8.09 -12.32
CA ILE A 77 4.64 -7.46 -12.91
C ILE A 77 4.03 -8.47 -13.88
N GLU A 78 2.88 -9.00 -13.50
CA GLU A 78 2.10 -9.93 -14.33
C GLU A 78 0.83 -9.20 -14.75
N PRO A 79 0.69 -8.80 -16.03
CA PRO A 79 -0.44 -7.98 -16.50
C PRO A 79 -1.79 -8.52 -16.05
N ASN A 80 -2.59 -7.64 -15.44
CA ASN A 80 -3.93 -7.91 -14.93
C ASN A 80 -4.02 -8.98 -13.84
N LYS A 81 -2.89 -9.39 -13.27
CA LYS A 81 -2.84 -10.45 -12.25
C LYS A 81 -2.13 -10.05 -10.97
N ARG A 82 -0.92 -9.47 -11.09
CA ARG A 82 -0.06 -9.34 -9.93
C ARG A 82 0.99 -8.26 -10.10
N ILE A 83 1.27 -7.51 -9.03
CA ILE A 83 2.40 -6.59 -8.92
C ILE A 83 3.11 -6.91 -7.61
N VAL A 84 4.45 -7.01 -7.65
CA VAL A 84 5.28 -7.13 -6.44
C VAL A 84 6.36 -6.06 -6.49
N ILE A 85 6.48 -5.32 -5.40
CA ILE A 85 7.56 -4.35 -5.22
C ILE A 85 8.30 -4.58 -3.91
N GLY A 86 9.56 -4.17 -3.88
CA GLY A 86 10.29 -3.93 -2.66
C GLY A 86 10.44 -2.45 -2.44
N TRP A 87 10.32 -2.02 -1.19
CA TRP A 87 10.56 -0.64 -0.80
C TRP A 87 11.08 -0.55 0.64
N PRO A 88 11.74 0.56 1.04
CA PRO A 88 12.23 0.70 2.40
C PRO A 88 11.07 0.95 3.37
N GLY A 89 11.02 0.13 4.44
CA GLY A 89 10.16 0.35 5.59
C GLY A 89 10.97 0.84 6.78
N TYR A 90 10.35 1.00 7.94
CA TYR A 90 11.01 1.47 9.16
C TYR A 90 12.05 0.49 9.71
N GLY A 91 11.80 -0.81 9.58
CA GLY A 91 12.69 -1.87 10.08
C GLY A 91 13.59 -2.48 9.01
N GLY A 92 13.61 -1.94 7.81
CA GLY A 92 14.32 -2.47 6.65
C GLY A 92 13.42 -2.59 5.44
N MET A 93 13.90 -3.28 4.40
CA MET A 93 13.13 -3.50 3.19
C MET A 93 11.93 -4.40 3.46
N THR A 94 10.77 -4.00 2.94
CA THR A 94 9.57 -4.81 2.94
C THR A 94 9.16 -5.14 1.50
N THR A 95 8.26 -6.11 1.37
CA THR A 95 7.71 -6.52 0.07
C THR A 95 6.22 -6.28 0.09
N VAL A 96 5.74 -5.56 -0.92
CA VAL A 96 4.31 -5.29 -1.11
C VAL A 96 3.84 -6.04 -2.35
N GLU A 97 2.71 -6.74 -2.21
CA GLU A 97 2.12 -7.52 -3.30
C GLU A 97 0.66 -7.14 -3.51
N TRP A 98 0.31 -6.84 -4.75
CA TRP A 98 -1.07 -6.70 -5.22
C TRP A 98 -1.45 -7.92 -6.03
N LYS A 99 -2.60 -8.50 -5.71
CA LYS A 99 -3.25 -9.52 -6.53
C LYS A 99 -4.57 -9.00 -7.04
N PHE A 100 -4.81 -9.14 -8.33
CA PHE A 100 -6.02 -8.67 -9.00
C PHE A 100 -6.86 -9.87 -9.40
N ALA A 101 -8.05 -10.00 -8.82
CA ALA A 101 -8.95 -11.11 -9.07
C ALA A 101 -10.20 -10.62 -9.79
N PRO A 102 -10.31 -10.82 -11.12
CA PRO A 102 -11.53 -10.48 -11.84
C PRO A 102 -12.68 -11.34 -11.36
N GLN A 103 -13.83 -10.72 -11.13
CA GLN A 103 -15.05 -11.36 -10.68
C GLN A 103 -15.96 -11.67 -11.89
N LYS A 104 -16.92 -12.56 -11.70
CA LYS A 104 -17.87 -12.95 -12.76
C LYS A 104 -18.70 -11.80 -13.30
N ASP A 105 -18.96 -10.79 -12.47
CA ASP A 105 -19.75 -9.61 -12.85
C ASP A 105 -18.92 -8.49 -13.51
N GLY A 106 -17.64 -8.75 -13.81
CA GLY A 106 -16.74 -7.76 -14.42
C GLY A 106 -16.10 -6.80 -13.44
N THR A 107 -16.32 -6.95 -12.15
CA THR A 107 -15.62 -6.20 -11.10
C THR A 107 -14.28 -6.86 -10.79
N THR A 108 -13.44 -6.21 -9.98
CA THR A 108 -12.12 -6.69 -9.63
C THR A 108 -11.89 -6.61 -8.13
N PHE A 109 -11.55 -7.71 -7.49
CA PHE A 109 -11.08 -7.67 -6.12
C PHE A 109 -9.56 -7.44 -6.11
N VAL A 110 -9.13 -6.41 -5.38
CA VAL A 110 -7.70 -6.13 -5.15
C VAL A 110 -7.36 -6.64 -3.76
N ASP A 111 -6.46 -7.60 -3.70
CA ASP A 111 -5.88 -8.10 -2.46
C ASP A 111 -4.46 -7.56 -2.33
N LEU A 112 -4.12 -6.98 -1.20
CA LEU A 112 -2.85 -6.31 -0.98
C LEU A 112 -2.23 -6.77 0.32
N THR A 113 -0.95 -7.18 0.26
CA THR A 113 -0.18 -7.61 1.43
C THR A 113 1.15 -6.87 1.52
N GLU A 114 1.61 -6.66 2.74
CA GLU A 114 2.99 -6.23 2.99
C GLU A 114 3.62 -7.15 4.02
N ALA A 115 4.81 -7.66 3.71
CA ALA A 115 5.58 -8.58 4.53
C ALA A 115 7.03 -8.11 4.67
N GLY A 116 7.73 -8.67 5.66
CA GLY A 116 9.13 -8.34 5.91
C GLY A 116 9.32 -7.29 6.99
N PHE A 117 8.32 -7.02 7.83
CA PHE A 117 8.45 -6.14 8.97
C PHE A 117 9.49 -6.70 9.96
N ALA A 118 10.27 -5.81 10.58
CA ALA A 118 11.32 -6.19 11.51
C ALA A 118 11.33 -5.25 12.72
N GLY A 119 11.78 -5.77 13.86
CA GLY A 119 11.85 -5.06 15.12
C GLY A 119 11.28 -5.88 16.26
N ASP A 120 11.11 -5.25 17.43
CA ASP A 120 10.43 -5.87 18.57
C ASP A 120 8.90 -5.91 18.39
N GLY A 121 8.19 -6.48 19.37
CA GLY A 121 6.75 -6.64 19.29
C GLY A 121 5.99 -5.33 19.12
N ASP A 122 6.37 -4.29 19.85
CA ASP A 122 5.72 -2.97 19.77
C ASP A 122 5.97 -2.32 18.42
N GLU A 123 7.18 -2.41 17.90
CA GLU A 123 7.55 -1.90 16.59
C GLU A 123 6.79 -2.64 15.48
N LEU A 124 6.65 -3.96 15.57
CA LEU A 124 5.91 -4.77 14.61
C LEU A 124 4.43 -4.40 14.58
N VAL A 125 3.81 -4.24 15.75
CA VAL A 125 2.40 -3.84 15.86
C VAL A 125 2.20 -2.46 15.24
N LYS A 126 3.09 -1.51 15.52
CA LYS A 126 3.03 -0.17 14.94
C LYS A 126 3.15 -0.20 13.41
N GLN A 127 4.13 -0.93 12.89
CA GLN A 127 4.35 -1.04 11.44
C GLN A 127 3.14 -1.62 10.72
N VAL A 128 2.58 -2.73 11.23
CA VAL A 128 1.40 -3.37 10.64
C VAL A 128 0.18 -2.45 10.71
N THR A 129 -0.01 -1.76 11.84
CA THR A 129 -1.13 -0.84 12.02
C THR A 129 -1.04 0.33 11.06
N ASP A 130 0.13 0.94 10.93
CA ASP A 130 0.36 2.06 10.02
C ASP A 130 0.20 1.63 8.55
N SER A 131 0.73 0.46 8.20
CA SER A 131 0.61 -0.12 6.86
C SER A 131 -0.87 -0.38 6.52
N THR A 132 -1.62 -0.99 7.41
CA THR A 132 -3.05 -1.29 7.21
C THR A 132 -3.85 -0.01 6.99
N LYS A 133 -3.63 1.01 7.81
CA LYS A 133 -4.31 2.31 7.65
C LYS A 133 -3.98 2.96 6.30
N GLY A 134 -2.70 3.06 5.99
CA GLY A 134 -2.24 3.73 4.77
C GLY A 134 -2.76 3.07 3.50
N PHE A 135 -2.61 1.77 3.39
CA PHE A 135 -3.08 1.03 2.21
C PHE A 135 -4.60 0.97 2.10
N SER A 136 -5.32 0.90 3.22
CA SER A 136 -6.79 0.92 3.19
C SER A 136 -7.33 2.27 2.73
N LEU A 137 -6.73 3.37 3.16
CA LEU A 137 -7.08 4.71 2.65
C LEU A 137 -6.75 4.85 1.16
N MET A 138 -5.62 4.34 0.73
CA MET A 138 -5.22 4.34 -0.68
C MET A 138 -6.23 3.58 -1.54
N LEU A 139 -6.64 2.38 -1.13
CA LEU A 139 -7.64 1.59 -1.85
C LEU A 139 -9.01 2.27 -1.90
N ALA A 140 -9.41 2.94 -0.81
CA ALA A 140 -10.65 3.73 -0.79
C ALA A 140 -10.58 4.89 -1.79
N GLY A 141 -9.43 5.57 -1.87
CA GLY A 141 -9.19 6.62 -2.85
C GLY A 141 -9.23 6.13 -4.28
N LEU A 142 -8.64 4.96 -4.55
CA LEU A 142 -8.72 4.29 -5.84
C LEU A 142 -10.17 4.02 -6.24
N LYS A 143 -10.96 3.48 -5.30
CA LYS A 143 -12.38 3.18 -5.54
C LYS A 143 -13.16 4.42 -5.92
N ALA A 144 -13.01 5.50 -5.18
CA ALA A 144 -13.68 6.77 -5.48
C ALA A 144 -13.26 7.32 -6.84
N LEU A 145 -11.98 7.24 -7.17
CA LEU A 145 -11.45 7.74 -8.44
C LEU A 145 -11.99 6.95 -9.63
N LEU A 146 -11.85 5.63 -9.61
CA LEU A 146 -12.21 4.81 -10.76
C LEU A 146 -13.71 4.68 -10.95
N GLU A 147 -14.48 4.55 -9.87
CA GLU A 147 -15.93 4.35 -9.95
C GLU A 147 -16.71 5.65 -10.13
N HIS A 148 -16.20 6.77 -9.58
CA HIS A 148 -16.95 8.02 -9.52
C HIS A 148 -16.20 9.23 -10.04
N ASN A 149 -14.95 9.08 -10.47
CA ASN A 149 -14.07 10.16 -10.91
C ASN A 149 -13.93 11.27 -9.86
N VAL A 150 -13.82 10.86 -8.59
CA VAL A 150 -13.70 11.76 -7.43
C VAL A 150 -12.33 11.57 -6.79
N ARG A 151 -11.64 12.69 -6.53
CA ARG A 151 -10.39 12.71 -5.77
C ARG A 151 -10.69 13.09 -4.34
N LEU A 152 -10.54 12.14 -3.42
CA LEU A 152 -10.86 12.36 -2.01
C LEU A 152 -9.71 12.94 -1.19
N ASN A 153 -8.48 12.93 -1.71
CA ASN A 153 -7.28 13.41 -1.01
C ASN A 153 -7.02 12.70 0.33
N LEU A 154 -7.43 11.44 0.46
CA LEU A 154 -7.38 10.70 1.73
C LEU A 154 -5.98 10.60 2.31
N VAL A 155 -4.96 10.41 1.46
CA VAL A 155 -3.57 10.27 1.90
C VAL A 155 -3.05 11.59 2.46
N ALA A 156 -3.31 12.71 1.78
CA ALA A 156 -2.90 14.03 2.24
C ALA A 156 -3.66 14.45 3.51
N ASP A 157 -4.96 14.15 3.57
CA ASP A 157 -5.82 14.61 4.66
C ASP A 157 -5.66 13.78 5.94
N ARG A 158 -4.97 12.64 5.87
CA ARG A 158 -4.69 11.81 7.05
C ARG A 158 -3.78 12.53 8.04
N PHE A 159 -2.84 13.33 7.56
CA PHE A 159 -1.92 14.12 8.37
C PHE A 159 -1.90 15.57 7.88
N PRO A 160 -2.94 16.36 8.19
CA PRO A 160 -3.12 17.68 7.60
C PRO A 160 -2.05 18.70 8.01
N LYS A 161 -1.32 18.42 9.08
CA LYS A 161 -0.23 19.28 9.57
C LYS A 161 1.16 18.72 9.21
N GLY A 162 1.22 17.68 8.38
CA GLY A 162 2.44 16.94 8.06
C GLY A 162 2.69 15.77 9.03
N LEU A 163 3.72 15.04 8.75
CA LEU A 163 4.13 13.87 9.56
C LEU A 163 4.86 14.30 10.84
#